data_be1a6118533b83a8c68a50299289eb25
#
_entry.id   be1a6118533b83a8c68a50299289eb25
#
_cell.length_a   1.000
_cell.length_b   1.000
_cell.length_c   1.000
_cell.angle_alpha   90.00
_cell.angle_beta   90.00
_cell.angle_gamma   90.00
#
_symmetry.space_group_name_H-M   'P 1'
#
loop_
_entity.id
_entity.type
_entity.pdbx_description
1 polymer ?
#
loop_
_entity_poly.entity_id
_entity_poly.type
_entity_poly.pdbx_seq_one_letter_code
_entity_poly.pdbx_strand_id
1 'polypeptide(L)'
;MLELSTVLSNRELAHNIYELTIKVDLSKYQLKPGQFVHIRVSPSTEHVLRRPISIASIDTDHSTLTLVYRVGNQQSGTYKLSTLSKGNSLDILMPLGNGYNLDHLKDEKHILLVGGGIGVPPLYELSKQLNDKGLKTTHVLGFNSKEDVFYEDNFKKLGDTYIATADGTYGESGFVTDVIENLKEDFDKFYACGPIAMLKVLENTLTIPGELSLEERMGCGFGVCYACVCQTKSRGQVKICTEGPVFEKGEVVL
;
A
#
# COMPACT_ATOMS: atom_id res chain seq x y z
N MET A 1 -1.85 17.58 6.37
CA MET A 1 -2.27 18.42 7.52
C MET A 1 -2.58 17.53 8.72
N LEU A 2 -2.65 18.11 9.93
CA LEU A 2 -3.09 17.39 11.13
C LEU A 2 -4.63 17.31 11.12
N GLU A 3 -5.17 16.10 11.27
CA GLU A 3 -6.60 15.84 11.34
C GLU A 3 -6.92 14.98 12.57
N LEU A 4 -8.07 15.24 13.16
CA LEU A 4 -8.66 14.37 14.17
C LEU A 4 -9.72 13.52 13.46
N SER A 5 -9.52 12.21 13.46
CA SER A 5 -10.42 11.24 12.87
C SER A 5 -11.10 10.40 13.94
N THR A 6 -12.20 9.77 13.58
CA THR A 6 -12.93 8.86 14.47
C THR A 6 -12.87 7.43 13.92
N VAL A 7 -12.52 6.48 14.77
CA VAL A 7 -12.55 5.05 14.45
C VAL A 7 -13.99 4.60 14.25
N LEU A 8 -14.31 4.06 13.08
CA LEU A 8 -15.60 3.45 12.77
C LEU A 8 -15.58 1.93 13.00
N SER A 9 -14.49 1.29 12.60
CA SER A 9 -14.23 -0.12 12.83
C SER A 9 -12.73 -0.40 12.87
N ASN A 10 -12.35 -1.44 13.59
CA ASN A 10 -10.98 -1.95 13.66
C ASN A 10 -11.07 -3.45 13.89
N ARG A 11 -10.77 -4.25 12.88
CA ARG A 11 -11.00 -5.69 12.89
C ARG A 11 -9.83 -6.45 12.28
N GLU A 12 -9.60 -7.65 12.75
CA GLU A 12 -8.62 -8.56 12.15
C GLU A 12 -9.17 -9.14 10.83
N LEU A 13 -8.37 -9.11 9.78
CA LEU A 13 -8.67 -9.68 8.47
C LEU A 13 -8.02 -11.04 8.25
N ALA A 14 -6.78 -11.17 8.69
CA ALA A 14 -5.94 -12.34 8.60
C ALA A 14 -4.97 -12.33 9.79
N HIS A 15 -4.15 -13.33 9.95
CA HIS A 15 -3.24 -13.44 11.10
C HIS A 15 -2.38 -12.17 11.29
N ASN A 16 -2.64 -11.44 12.39
CA ASN A 16 -1.98 -10.17 12.71
C ASN A 16 -2.15 -9.05 11.64
N ILE A 17 -3.11 -9.16 10.74
CA ILE A 17 -3.47 -8.13 9.77
C ILE A 17 -4.81 -7.51 10.15
N TYR A 18 -4.82 -6.21 10.37
CA TYR A 18 -6.00 -5.46 10.80
C TYR A 18 -6.43 -4.45 9.75
N GLU A 19 -7.75 -4.31 9.62
CA GLU A 19 -8.41 -3.27 8.84
C GLU A 19 -9.02 -2.23 9.77
N LEU A 20 -8.59 -1.00 9.62
CA LEU A 20 -9.06 0.15 10.37
C LEU A 20 -9.80 1.11 9.43
N THR A 21 -11.10 1.30 9.66
CA THR A 21 -11.88 2.32 8.97
C THR A 21 -12.04 3.53 9.87
N ILE A 22 -11.68 4.69 9.36
CA ILE A 22 -11.78 5.98 10.08
C ILE A 22 -12.66 6.95 9.31
N LYS A 23 -13.38 7.79 10.05
CA LYS A 23 -14.10 8.94 9.51
C LYS A 23 -13.24 10.20 9.63
N VAL A 24 -13.07 10.90 8.52
CA VAL A 24 -12.30 12.14 8.42
C VAL A 24 -12.88 13.01 7.32
N ASP A 25 -12.87 14.33 7.50
CA ASP A 25 -13.33 15.25 6.46
C ASP A 25 -12.40 15.21 5.23
N LEU A 26 -12.87 14.58 4.18
CA LEU A 26 -12.13 14.43 2.91
C LEU A 26 -12.35 15.60 1.95
N SER A 27 -13.29 16.50 2.20
CA SER A 27 -13.65 17.59 1.30
C SER A 27 -12.49 18.57 1.00
N LYS A 28 -11.51 18.59 1.87
CA LYS A 28 -10.31 19.46 1.78
C LYS A 28 -9.18 18.86 0.94
N TYR A 29 -9.31 17.61 0.48
CA TYR A 29 -8.20 16.85 -0.08
C TYR A 29 -8.54 16.25 -1.43
N GLN A 30 -7.57 16.28 -2.33
CA GLN A 30 -7.55 15.45 -3.53
C GLN A 30 -6.59 14.28 -3.27
N LEU A 31 -7.15 13.19 -2.77
CA LEU A 31 -6.37 12.01 -2.44
C LEU A 31 -6.03 11.20 -3.69
N LYS A 32 -4.83 10.64 -3.71
CA LYS A 32 -4.34 9.75 -4.76
C LYS A 32 -4.08 8.35 -4.19
N PRO A 33 -4.27 7.29 -4.97
CA PRO A 33 -3.87 5.94 -4.56
C PRO A 33 -2.35 5.91 -4.31
N GLY A 34 -1.89 5.11 -3.36
CA GLY A 34 -0.49 5.04 -2.95
C GLY A 34 -0.05 6.10 -1.94
N GLN A 35 -0.89 7.08 -1.61
CA GLN A 35 -0.64 7.97 -0.46
C GLN A 35 -0.84 7.23 0.86
N PHE A 36 -0.32 7.81 1.94
CA PHE A 36 -0.40 7.24 3.27
C PHE A 36 -0.80 8.27 4.33
N VAL A 37 -1.16 7.79 5.50
CA VAL A 37 -1.37 8.59 6.70
C VAL A 37 -0.30 8.27 7.74
N HIS A 38 0.00 9.22 8.63
CA HIS A 38 0.97 9.03 9.72
C HIS A 38 0.25 9.17 11.07
N ILE A 39 0.00 8.03 11.72
CA ILE A 39 -0.91 7.91 12.88
C ILE A 39 -0.15 8.07 14.18
N ARG A 40 -0.63 8.92 15.07
CA ARG A 40 -0.22 8.95 16.47
C ARG A 40 -0.98 7.89 17.25
N VAL A 41 -0.27 6.86 17.68
CA VAL A 41 -0.89 5.66 18.31
C VAL A 41 -1.14 5.82 19.81
N SER A 42 -0.52 6.82 20.45
CA SER A 42 -0.72 7.10 21.87
C SER A 42 -0.53 8.59 22.15
N PRO A 43 -1.30 9.20 23.04
CA PRO A 43 -1.05 10.55 23.55
C PRO A 43 0.14 10.62 24.52
N SER A 44 0.59 9.47 25.06
CA SER A 44 1.72 9.38 25.99
C SER A 44 3.07 9.40 25.27
N THR A 45 4.16 9.46 26.03
CA THR A 45 5.53 9.41 25.56
C THR A 45 6.02 7.99 25.24
N GLU A 46 5.20 6.98 25.50
CA GLU A 46 5.55 5.56 25.28
C GLU A 46 5.79 5.24 23.79
N HIS A 47 5.00 5.86 22.90
CA HIS A 47 5.11 5.70 21.45
C HIS A 47 5.22 7.07 20.78
N VAL A 48 6.37 7.70 20.90
CA VAL A 48 6.60 9.07 20.39
C VAL A 48 6.48 9.14 18.86
N LEU A 49 7.00 8.13 18.16
CA LEU A 49 6.94 8.11 16.70
C LEU A 49 5.54 7.68 16.21
N ARG A 50 5.03 8.39 15.22
CA ARG A 50 3.85 8.01 14.46
C ARG A 50 4.11 6.75 13.62
N ARG A 51 3.04 6.14 13.12
CA ARG A 51 3.12 4.97 12.22
C ARG A 51 2.60 5.35 10.84
N PRO A 52 3.45 5.24 9.80
CA PRO A 52 3.00 5.41 8.42
C PRO A 52 2.17 4.18 8.02
N ILE A 53 0.95 4.42 7.55
CA ILE A 53 0.06 3.37 7.05
C ILE A 53 -0.53 3.84 5.72
N SER A 54 -0.36 3.04 4.68
CA SER A 54 -0.89 3.31 3.36
C SER A 54 -2.42 3.34 3.35
N ILE A 55 -2.99 4.20 2.53
CA ILE A 55 -4.43 4.25 2.32
C ILE A 55 -4.81 3.08 1.40
N ALA A 56 -5.64 2.18 1.92
CA ALA A 56 -6.13 1.01 1.19
C ALA A 56 -7.40 1.32 0.40
N SER A 57 -8.28 2.19 0.92
CA SER A 57 -9.48 2.62 0.20
C SER A 57 -9.91 4.01 0.63
N ILE A 58 -10.45 4.75 -0.33
CA ILE A 58 -11.00 6.10 -0.18
C ILE A 58 -12.49 6.04 -0.52
N ASP A 59 -13.34 6.50 0.40
CA ASP A 59 -14.77 6.64 0.18
C ASP A 59 -15.16 8.10 0.46
N THR A 60 -15.30 8.87 -0.59
CA THR A 60 -15.63 10.29 -0.51
C THR A 60 -17.06 10.53 -0.09
N ASP A 61 -17.99 9.65 -0.47
CA ASP A 61 -19.43 9.80 -0.19
C ASP A 61 -19.71 9.66 1.31
N HIS A 62 -19.02 8.74 1.96
CA HIS A 62 -19.13 8.54 3.40
C HIS A 62 -18.06 9.26 4.22
N SER A 63 -17.12 9.96 3.56
CA SER A 63 -15.97 10.62 4.19
C SER A 63 -15.16 9.66 5.05
N THR A 64 -14.78 8.50 4.49
CA THR A 64 -14.01 7.47 5.19
C THR A 64 -12.74 7.07 4.47
N LEU A 65 -11.73 6.70 5.25
CA LEU A 65 -10.52 6.02 4.80
C LEU A 65 -10.45 4.64 5.42
N THR A 66 -10.05 3.68 4.61
CA THR A 66 -9.70 2.33 5.09
C THR A 66 -8.18 2.17 5.04
N LEU A 67 -7.63 1.73 6.14
CA LEU A 67 -6.20 1.50 6.36
C LEU A 67 -6.02 0.03 6.73
N VAL A 68 -4.99 -0.61 6.17
CA VAL A 68 -4.65 -1.98 6.56
C VAL A 68 -3.22 -2.02 7.06
N TYR A 69 -2.99 -2.67 8.20
CA TYR A 69 -1.69 -2.70 8.84
C TYR A 69 -1.40 -4.04 9.50
N ARG A 70 -0.12 -4.35 9.60
CA ARG A 70 0.36 -5.52 10.33
C ARG A 70 0.61 -5.15 11.79
N VAL A 71 0.07 -5.97 12.67
CA VAL A 71 0.31 -5.86 14.12
C VAL A 71 1.65 -6.49 14.47
N GLY A 72 2.47 -5.75 15.17
CA GLY A 72 3.73 -6.26 15.73
C GLY A 72 3.54 -6.90 17.10
N ASN A 73 4.64 -7.06 17.83
CA ASN A 73 4.58 -7.55 19.20
C ASN A 73 3.82 -6.58 20.13
N GLN A 74 3.50 -7.02 21.35
CA GLN A 74 2.71 -6.25 22.33
C GLN A 74 3.30 -4.88 22.71
N GLN A 75 4.60 -4.66 22.47
CA GLN A 75 5.27 -3.39 22.72
C GLN A 75 5.25 -2.47 21.48
N SER A 76 4.74 -2.93 20.35
CA SER A 76 4.70 -2.16 19.10
C SER A 76 3.58 -1.12 19.10
N GLY A 77 3.78 0.00 18.38
CA GLY A 77 2.72 0.98 18.19
C GLY A 77 1.54 0.44 17.39
N THR A 78 1.76 -0.53 16.49
CA THR A 78 0.67 -1.18 15.74
C THR A 78 -0.15 -2.13 16.61
N TYR A 79 0.44 -2.73 17.65
CA TYR A 79 -0.34 -3.42 18.67
C TYR A 79 -1.26 -2.45 19.43
N LYS A 80 -0.72 -1.28 19.82
CA LYS A 80 -1.56 -0.25 20.46
C LYS A 80 -2.70 0.22 19.56
N LEU A 81 -2.42 0.35 18.25
CA LEU A 81 -3.44 0.69 17.26
C LEU A 81 -4.54 -0.38 17.19
N SER A 82 -4.20 -1.68 17.27
CA SER A 82 -5.16 -2.78 17.20
C SER A 82 -6.12 -2.84 18.41
N THR A 83 -5.78 -2.21 19.54
CA THR A 83 -6.66 -2.12 20.71
C THR A 83 -7.73 -1.03 20.60
N LEU A 84 -7.69 -0.19 19.56
CA LEU A 84 -8.68 0.86 19.40
C LEU A 84 -10.03 0.29 18.95
N SER A 85 -11.08 0.90 19.47
CA SER A 85 -12.46 0.53 19.23
C SER A 85 -13.24 1.66 18.56
N LYS A 86 -14.39 1.32 18.00
CA LYS A 86 -15.34 2.30 17.44
C LYS A 86 -15.59 3.45 18.40
N GLY A 87 -15.53 4.67 17.90
CA GLY A 87 -15.70 5.91 18.65
C GLY A 87 -14.41 6.49 19.22
N ASN A 88 -13.29 5.76 19.21
CA ASN A 88 -12.01 6.34 19.62
C ASN A 88 -11.58 7.43 18.64
N SER A 89 -10.91 8.45 19.16
CA SER A 89 -10.31 9.52 18.36
C SER A 89 -8.88 9.17 17.99
N LEU A 90 -8.49 9.48 16.75
CA LEU A 90 -7.14 9.32 16.22
C LEU A 90 -6.59 10.65 15.70
N ASP A 91 -5.38 10.97 16.10
CA ASP A 91 -4.58 12.07 15.58
C ASP A 91 -3.74 11.55 14.40
N ILE A 92 -4.01 12.05 13.20
CA ILE A 92 -3.35 11.64 11.96
C ILE A 92 -2.77 12.84 11.21
N LEU A 93 -1.64 12.64 10.55
CA LEU A 93 -1.13 13.54 9.52
C LEU A 93 -1.51 12.96 8.16
N MET A 94 -2.18 13.75 7.32
CA MET A 94 -2.62 13.34 5.98
C MET A 94 -2.84 14.52 5.02
N PRO A 95 -2.92 14.31 3.69
CA PRO A 95 -2.31 13.19 3.01
C PRO A 95 -0.80 13.32 3.00
N LEU A 96 -0.09 12.21 2.92
CA LEU A 96 1.36 12.18 2.84
C LEU A 96 1.80 11.34 1.63
N GLY A 97 2.95 11.70 1.07
CA GLY A 97 3.49 11.08 -0.15
C GLY A 97 2.80 11.54 -1.43
N ASN A 98 3.43 11.24 -2.57
CA ASN A 98 2.96 11.67 -3.88
C ASN A 98 1.87 10.74 -4.47
N GLY A 99 1.87 9.45 -4.11
CA GLY A 99 0.96 8.47 -4.69
C GLY A 99 1.23 8.16 -6.17
N TYR A 100 0.41 7.29 -6.74
CA TYR A 100 0.45 6.95 -8.17
C TYR A 100 -0.14 8.07 -9.01
N ASN A 101 0.49 8.35 -10.15
CA ASN A 101 -0.01 9.34 -11.09
C ASN A 101 -0.70 8.64 -12.27
N LEU A 102 -2.02 8.72 -12.31
CA LEU A 102 -2.85 8.11 -13.34
C LEU A 102 -3.14 9.03 -14.54
N ASP A 103 -2.66 10.27 -14.52
CA ASP A 103 -2.92 11.24 -15.59
C ASP A 103 -2.07 10.98 -16.84
N HIS A 104 -1.01 10.18 -16.69
CA HIS A 104 -0.11 9.82 -17.79
C HIS A 104 -0.55 8.57 -18.56
N LEU A 105 -1.58 7.86 -18.09
CA LEU A 105 -2.13 6.70 -18.78
C LEU A 105 -2.98 7.18 -19.98
N LYS A 106 -2.50 6.93 -21.20
CA LYS A 106 -3.16 7.38 -22.44
C LYS A 106 -3.55 6.24 -23.36
N ASP A 107 -2.63 5.32 -23.57
CA ASP A 107 -2.74 4.23 -24.55
C ASP A 107 -2.78 2.85 -23.87
N GLU A 108 -2.50 2.81 -22.57
CA GLU A 108 -2.52 1.59 -21.77
C GLU A 108 -3.95 1.07 -21.67
N LYS A 109 -4.11 -0.24 -21.76
CA LYS A 109 -5.41 -0.94 -21.69
C LYS A 109 -5.41 -2.01 -20.63
N HIS A 110 -4.27 -2.64 -20.36
CA HIS A 110 -4.15 -3.76 -19.47
C HIS A 110 -2.99 -3.56 -18.48
N ILE A 111 -3.33 -3.46 -17.22
CA ILE A 111 -2.41 -3.12 -16.13
C ILE A 111 -2.21 -4.32 -15.20
N LEU A 112 -0.95 -4.64 -14.91
CA LEU A 112 -0.57 -5.64 -13.93
C LEU A 112 -0.33 -4.98 -12.56
N LEU A 113 -1.01 -5.46 -11.53
CA LEU A 113 -0.82 -5.04 -10.14
C LEU A 113 -0.18 -6.18 -9.33
N VAL A 114 0.99 -5.94 -8.76
CA VAL A 114 1.75 -6.97 -8.02
C VAL A 114 1.92 -6.57 -6.57
N GLY A 115 1.27 -7.29 -5.67
CA GLY A 115 1.29 -7.02 -4.23
C GLY A 115 1.98 -8.11 -3.43
N GLY A 116 2.79 -7.73 -2.43
CA GLY A 116 3.41 -8.69 -1.50
C GLY A 116 3.05 -8.41 -0.05
N GLY A 117 2.34 -9.32 0.62
CA GLY A 117 1.97 -9.20 2.03
C GLY A 117 1.26 -7.89 2.34
N ILE A 118 1.83 -7.07 3.25
CA ILE A 118 1.25 -5.77 3.62
C ILE A 118 1.36 -4.70 2.51
N GLY A 119 2.04 -4.97 1.40
CA GLY A 119 2.03 -4.12 0.21
C GLY A 119 0.78 -4.28 -0.67
N VAL A 120 -0.08 -5.28 -0.40
CA VAL A 120 -1.34 -5.48 -1.12
C VAL A 120 -2.36 -4.33 -0.94
N PRO A 121 -2.60 -3.80 0.27
CA PRO A 121 -3.64 -2.79 0.50
C PRO A 121 -3.56 -1.53 -0.36
N PRO A 122 -2.41 -0.85 -0.55
CA PRO A 122 -2.35 0.37 -1.35
C PRO A 122 -2.70 0.16 -2.83
N LEU A 123 -2.58 -1.08 -3.33
CA LEU A 123 -2.96 -1.43 -4.70
C LEU A 123 -4.47 -1.58 -4.88
N TYR A 124 -5.24 -1.73 -3.80
CA TYR A 124 -6.68 -1.88 -3.89
C TYR A 124 -7.37 -0.58 -4.35
N GLU A 125 -7.01 0.56 -3.74
CA GLU A 125 -7.51 1.86 -4.21
C GLU A 125 -7.02 2.18 -5.63
N LEU A 126 -5.78 1.81 -5.95
CA LEU A 126 -5.24 1.96 -7.29
C LEU A 126 -6.07 1.16 -8.32
N SER A 127 -6.36 -0.10 -8.03
CA SER A 127 -7.16 -0.96 -8.91
C SER A 127 -8.57 -0.39 -9.14
N LYS A 128 -9.23 0.14 -8.11
CA LYS A 128 -10.53 0.81 -8.24
C LYS A 128 -10.45 1.96 -9.24
N GLN A 129 -9.50 2.88 -9.04
CA GLN A 129 -9.37 4.05 -9.90
C GLN A 129 -8.95 3.72 -11.33
N LEU A 130 -8.17 2.66 -11.55
CA LEU A 130 -7.86 2.16 -12.89
C LEU A 130 -9.10 1.62 -13.59
N ASN A 131 -9.92 0.85 -12.87
CA ASN A 131 -11.20 0.33 -13.39
C ASN A 131 -12.19 1.46 -13.71
N ASP A 132 -12.28 2.49 -12.86
CA ASP A 132 -13.12 3.67 -13.10
C ASP A 132 -12.69 4.43 -14.38
N LYS A 133 -11.42 4.33 -14.77
CA LYS A 133 -10.89 4.83 -16.04
C LYS A 133 -11.13 3.86 -17.23
N GLY A 134 -11.74 2.70 -17.01
CA GLY A 134 -12.02 1.70 -18.05
C GLY A 134 -10.83 0.80 -18.41
N LEU A 135 -9.78 0.76 -17.57
CA LEU A 135 -8.60 -0.07 -17.80
C LEU A 135 -8.82 -1.48 -17.23
N LYS A 136 -8.40 -2.52 -17.97
CA LYS A 136 -8.37 -3.89 -17.45
C LYS A 136 -7.24 -4.01 -16.43
N THR A 137 -7.52 -4.65 -15.30
CA THR A 137 -6.51 -4.95 -14.28
C THR A 137 -6.39 -6.44 -14.02
N THR A 138 -5.15 -6.90 -13.91
CA THR A 138 -4.80 -8.25 -13.44
C THR A 138 -3.97 -8.11 -12.17
N HIS A 139 -4.30 -8.89 -11.16
CA HIS A 139 -3.69 -8.82 -9.84
C HIS A 139 -2.93 -10.10 -9.53
N VAL A 140 -1.66 -9.97 -9.11
CA VAL A 140 -0.87 -11.07 -8.58
C VAL A 140 -0.46 -10.72 -7.16
N LEU A 141 -1.05 -11.44 -6.19
CA LEU A 141 -0.94 -11.13 -4.78
C LEU A 141 -0.20 -12.26 -4.06
N GLY A 142 0.96 -11.94 -3.48
CA GLY A 142 1.84 -12.89 -2.80
C GLY A 142 1.74 -12.81 -1.28
N PHE A 143 1.69 -13.98 -0.64
CA PHE A 143 1.64 -14.13 0.81
C PHE A 143 2.59 -15.26 1.27
N ASN A 144 2.85 -15.38 2.56
CA ASN A 144 3.66 -16.49 3.05
C ASN A 144 2.87 -17.80 3.07
N SER A 145 1.62 -17.76 3.56
CA SER A 145 0.73 -18.90 3.74
C SER A 145 -0.74 -18.50 3.52
N LYS A 146 -1.62 -19.50 3.51
CA LYS A 146 -3.09 -19.31 3.44
C LYS A 146 -3.63 -18.40 4.55
N GLU A 147 -3.07 -18.51 5.76
CA GLU A 147 -3.51 -17.73 6.93
C GLU A 147 -3.22 -16.23 6.79
N ASP A 148 -2.27 -15.86 5.93
CA ASP A 148 -1.91 -14.49 5.63
C ASP A 148 -2.76 -13.86 4.52
N VAL A 149 -3.59 -14.65 3.80
CA VAL A 149 -4.35 -14.16 2.63
C VAL A 149 -5.50 -13.27 3.06
N PHE A 150 -5.57 -12.10 2.48
CA PHE A 150 -6.67 -11.16 2.66
C PHE A 150 -6.95 -10.39 1.35
N TYR A 151 -8.10 -9.77 1.25
CA TYR A 151 -8.55 -8.95 0.11
C TYR A 151 -8.72 -9.69 -1.23
N GLU A 152 -8.57 -11.00 -1.29
CA GLU A 152 -8.74 -11.77 -2.53
C GLU A 152 -10.10 -11.49 -3.20
N ASP A 153 -11.20 -11.63 -2.45
CA ASP A 153 -12.56 -11.39 -2.97
C ASP A 153 -12.80 -9.91 -3.35
N ASN A 154 -12.05 -8.99 -2.71
CA ASN A 154 -12.11 -7.57 -3.04
C ASN A 154 -11.49 -7.31 -4.42
N PHE A 155 -10.31 -7.87 -4.67
CA PHE A 155 -9.61 -7.75 -5.95
C PHE A 155 -10.31 -8.51 -7.08
N LYS A 156 -10.87 -9.69 -6.82
CA LYS A 156 -11.66 -10.47 -7.81
C LYS A 156 -12.85 -9.70 -8.38
N LYS A 157 -13.38 -8.73 -7.66
CA LYS A 157 -14.45 -7.84 -8.16
C LYS A 157 -13.95 -6.80 -9.14
N LEU A 158 -12.64 -6.56 -9.17
CA LEU A 158 -12.00 -5.52 -9.98
C LEU A 158 -11.28 -6.08 -11.21
N GLY A 159 -10.90 -7.36 -11.20
CA GLY A 159 -10.21 -7.98 -12.33
C GLY A 159 -9.69 -9.39 -12.01
N ASP A 160 -9.01 -9.98 -12.98
CA ASP A 160 -8.41 -11.30 -12.83
C ASP A 160 -7.39 -11.29 -11.67
N THR A 161 -7.55 -12.20 -10.73
CA THR A 161 -6.79 -12.18 -9.48
C THR A 161 -6.20 -13.54 -9.17
N TYR A 162 -4.89 -13.58 -9.01
CA TYR A 162 -4.07 -14.76 -8.71
C TYR A 162 -3.40 -14.60 -7.36
N ILE A 163 -3.47 -15.64 -6.55
CA ILE A 163 -2.83 -15.70 -5.24
C ILE A 163 -1.63 -16.62 -5.32
N ALA A 164 -0.46 -16.16 -4.86
CA ALA A 164 0.72 -16.97 -4.63
C ALA A 164 0.97 -17.14 -3.14
N THR A 165 1.27 -18.36 -2.67
CA THR A 165 1.76 -18.58 -1.31
C THR A 165 3.12 -19.25 -1.32
N ALA A 166 4.06 -18.69 -0.56
CA ALA A 166 5.44 -19.18 -0.55
C ALA A 166 5.54 -20.65 -0.05
N ASP A 167 4.64 -21.04 0.85
CA ASP A 167 4.56 -22.42 1.37
C ASP A 167 3.67 -23.35 0.56
N GLY A 168 2.99 -22.86 -0.49
CA GLY A 168 2.11 -23.63 -1.35
C GLY A 168 0.79 -24.07 -0.71
N THR A 169 0.39 -23.48 0.42
CA THR A 169 -0.82 -23.88 1.14
C THR A 169 -2.12 -23.35 0.52
N TYR A 170 -2.02 -22.37 -0.38
CA TYR A 170 -3.17 -21.79 -1.06
C TYR A 170 -2.78 -21.10 -2.39
N GLY A 171 -3.67 -21.18 -3.40
CA GLY A 171 -3.41 -20.61 -4.72
C GLY A 171 -2.25 -21.29 -5.44
N GLU A 172 -1.41 -20.50 -6.12
CA GLU A 172 -0.20 -20.98 -6.78
C GLU A 172 0.94 -21.11 -5.75
N SER A 173 1.70 -22.20 -5.84
CA SER A 173 2.86 -22.41 -4.98
C SER A 173 4.06 -21.60 -5.48
N GLY A 174 4.70 -20.83 -4.60
CA GLY A 174 5.88 -20.02 -4.93
C GLY A 174 5.66 -18.54 -4.76
N PHE A 175 6.35 -17.75 -5.57
CA PHE A 175 6.33 -16.30 -5.50
C PHE A 175 5.49 -15.67 -6.63
N VAL A 176 5.20 -14.39 -6.50
CA VAL A 176 4.46 -13.62 -7.52
C VAL A 176 5.11 -13.69 -8.90
N THR A 177 6.43 -13.79 -8.95
CA THR A 177 7.19 -13.92 -10.20
C THR A 177 6.90 -15.22 -10.93
N ASP A 178 6.77 -16.33 -10.18
CA ASP A 178 6.45 -17.64 -10.76
C ASP A 178 5.06 -17.61 -11.41
N VAL A 179 4.10 -16.93 -10.75
CA VAL A 179 2.76 -16.73 -11.30
C VAL A 179 2.82 -15.88 -12.58
N ILE A 180 3.52 -14.73 -12.55
CA ILE A 180 3.61 -13.79 -13.68
C ILE A 180 4.22 -14.48 -14.89
N GLU A 181 5.27 -15.29 -14.73
CA GLU A 181 5.91 -16.05 -15.81
C GLU A 181 4.94 -17.04 -16.48
N ASN A 182 3.97 -17.56 -15.75
CA ASN A 182 2.96 -18.48 -16.27
C ASN A 182 1.76 -17.78 -16.92
N LEU A 183 1.57 -16.47 -16.68
CA LEU A 183 0.52 -15.71 -17.34
C LEU A 183 0.86 -15.50 -18.82
N LYS A 184 -0.05 -15.92 -19.69
CA LYS A 184 0.08 -15.75 -21.16
C LYS A 184 -0.64 -14.48 -21.62
N GLU A 185 -0.49 -13.41 -20.88
CA GLU A 185 -1.14 -12.14 -21.12
C GLU A 185 -0.08 -11.04 -21.30
N ASP A 186 -0.33 -10.12 -22.22
CA ASP A 186 0.49 -8.94 -22.40
C ASP A 186 -0.05 -7.81 -21.52
N PHE A 187 0.86 -7.13 -20.85
CA PHE A 187 0.58 -5.98 -20.00
C PHE A 187 1.29 -4.73 -20.53
N ASP A 188 0.61 -3.61 -20.49
CA ASP A 188 1.17 -2.34 -20.96
C ASP A 188 2.04 -1.66 -19.88
N LYS A 189 1.65 -1.82 -18.62
CA LYS A 189 2.34 -1.25 -17.46
C LYS A 189 2.12 -2.10 -16.22
N PHE A 190 3.06 -2.04 -15.27
CA PHE A 190 2.84 -2.66 -13.97
C PHE A 190 3.01 -1.68 -12.81
N TYR A 191 2.34 -1.97 -11.71
CA TYR A 191 2.50 -1.31 -10.42
C TYR A 191 2.78 -2.35 -9.36
N ALA A 192 3.75 -2.10 -8.47
CA ALA A 192 4.09 -3.06 -7.44
C ALA A 192 4.29 -2.40 -6.07
N CYS A 193 3.89 -3.13 -5.02
CA CYS A 193 4.14 -2.75 -3.63
C CYS A 193 4.38 -4.01 -2.79
N GLY A 194 5.43 -4.00 -1.97
CA GLY A 194 5.77 -5.14 -1.12
C GLY A 194 7.24 -5.18 -0.71
N PRO A 195 7.74 -6.34 -0.28
CA PRO A 195 9.13 -6.48 0.17
C PRO A 195 10.15 -6.07 -0.88
N ILE A 196 11.22 -5.41 -0.47
CA ILE A 196 12.31 -4.94 -1.37
C ILE A 196 12.86 -6.08 -2.24
N ALA A 197 12.99 -7.28 -1.69
CA ALA A 197 13.46 -8.43 -2.46
C ALA A 197 12.52 -8.74 -3.65
N MET A 198 11.20 -8.68 -3.44
CA MET A 198 10.20 -8.84 -4.51
C MET A 198 10.32 -7.71 -5.55
N LEU A 199 10.40 -6.46 -5.10
CA LEU A 199 10.51 -5.31 -6.00
C LEU A 199 11.76 -5.36 -6.86
N LYS A 200 12.91 -5.79 -6.30
CA LYS A 200 14.15 -6.02 -7.05
C LYS A 200 13.99 -7.04 -8.16
N VAL A 201 13.34 -8.15 -7.88
CA VAL A 201 13.13 -9.19 -8.90
C VAL A 201 12.21 -8.66 -10.00
N LEU A 202 11.10 -8.02 -9.67
CA LEU A 202 10.18 -7.42 -10.63
C LEU A 202 10.87 -6.33 -11.50
N GLU A 203 11.69 -5.46 -10.88
CA GLU A 203 12.45 -4.46 -11.62
C GLU A 203 13.37 -5.07 -12.68
N ASN A 204 13.99 -6.21 -12.38
CA ASN A 204 14.96 -6.87 -13.25
C ASN A 204 14.32 -7.79 -14.30
N THR A 205 13.16 -8.38 -14.01
CA THR A 205 12.53 -9.39 -14.88
C THR A 205 11.48 -8.80 -15.81
N LEU A 206 10.67 -7.85 -15.35
CA LEU A 206 9.65 -7.25 -16.19
C LEU A 206 10.27 -6.22 -17.15
N THR A 207 10.03 -6.37 -18.43
CA THR A 207 10.56 -5.46 -19.48
C THR A 207 9.67 -4.24 -19.71
N ILE A 208 8.38 -4.32 -19.30
CA ILE A 208 7.41 -3.24 -19.42
C ILE A 208 7.68 -2.09 -18.44
N PRO A 209 7.20 -0.86 -18.73
CA PRO A 209 7.28 0.24 -17.77
C PRO A 209 6.50 -0.06 -16.51
N GLY A 210 6.90 0.52 -15.39
CA GLY A 210 6.21 0.29 -14.12
C GLY A 210 6.58 1.30 -13.06
N GLU A 211 5.82 1.27 -11.97
CA GLU A 211 6.06 2.07 -10.77
C GLU A 211 6.09 1.16 -9.53
N LEU A 212 7.01 1.47 -8.62
CA LEU A 212 7.25 0.73 -7.39
C LEU A 212 6.94 1.61 -6.19
N SER A 213 6.11 1.11 -5.28
CA SER A 213 5.85 1.78 -4.01
C SER A 213 6.78 1.21 -2.94
N LEU A 214 7.58 2.08 -2.34
CA LEU A 214 8.59 1.73 -1.35
C LEU A 214 8.08 2.02 0.07
N GLU A 215 8.43 1.15 0.99
CA GLU A 215 8.22 1.36 2.42
C GLU A 215 9.54 1.64 3.12
N GLU A 216 9.53 2.57 4.08
CA GLU A 216 10.68 2.86 4.92
C GLU A 216 10.24 3.33 6.31
N ARG A 217 11.13 3.19 7.28
CA ARG A 217 10.92 3.72 8.62
C ARG A 217 10.86 5.24 8.57
N MET A 218 9.84 5.81 9.17
CA MET A 218 9.62 7.26 9.16
C MET A 218 9.67 7.85 10.57
N GLY A 219 10.37 8.98 10.70
CA GLY A 219 10.32 9.81 11.90
C GLY A 219 9.21 10.85 11.79
N CYS A 220 9.40 11.87 10.95
CA CYS A 220 8.43 12.97 10.82
C CYS A 220 7.30 12.71 9.81
N GLY A 221 7.57 12.04 8.68
CA GLY A 221 6.61 11.80 7.59
C GLY A 221 6.37 12.97 6.64
N PHE A 222 7.00 14.13 6.87
CA PHE A 222 6.79 15.35 6.07
C PHE A 222 8.09 16.07 5.66
N GLY A 223 9.19 15.31 5.51
CA GLY A 223 10.41 15.76 4.86
C GLY A 223 11.45 16.51 5.74
N VAL A 224 11.18 16.74 7.02
CA VAL A 224 12.10 17.50 7.91
C VAL A 224 13.26 16.64 8.41
N CYS A 225 13.00 15.42 8.89
CA CYS A 225 14.04 14.49 9.28
C CYS A 225 14.58 13.70 8.06
N TYR A 226 15.76 13.11 8.17
CA TYR A 226 16.35 12.29 7.11
C TYR A 226 16.22 10.78 7.39
N ALA A 227 15.15 10.35 8.11
CA ALA A 227 14.98 8.95 8.49
C ALA A 227 14.58 8.03 7.31
N CYS A 228 13.78 8.55 6.35
CA CYS A 228 13.25 7.77 5.22
C CYS A 228 13.98 8.06 3.90
N VAL A 229 15.30 8.25 3.96
CA VAL A 229 16.11 8.55 2.78
C VAL A 229 16.43 7.28 2.02
N CYS A 230 16.25 7.30 0.70
CA CYS A 230 16.74 6.29 -0.23
C CYS A 230 17.63 6.91 -1.31
N GLN A 231 18.43 6.08 -1.96
CA GLN A 231 19.32 6.50 -3.04
C GLN A 231 18.63 6.34 -4.38
N THR A 232 18.70 7.37 -5.24
CA THR A 232 18.27 7.27 -6.64
C THR A 232 19.46 7.12 -7.57
N LYS A 233 19.22 6.61 -8.79
CA LYS A 233 20.27 6.45 -9.80
C LYS A 233 20.74 7.77 -10.42
N SER A 234 19.91 8.82 -10.42
CA SER A 234 20.18 10.08 -11.14
C SER A 234 20.13 11.35 -10.29
N ARG A 235 19.32 11.37 -9.21
CA ARG A 235 19.05 12.58 -8.42
C ARG A 235 19.71 12.60 -7.03
N GLY A 236 20.54 11.58 -6.72
CA GLY A 236 21.13 11.43 -5.39
C GLY A 236 20.11 10.92 -4.36
N GLN A 237 20.18 11.42 -3.14
CA GLN A 237 19.28 11.00 -2.06
C GLN A 237 17.95 11.73 -2.10
N VAL A 238 16.85 10.98 -1.92
CA VAL A 238 15.48 11.47 -1.86
C VAL A 238 14.78 10.94 -0.60
N LYS A 239 13.73 11.60 -0.17
CA LYS A 239 12.94 11.21 1.01
C LYS A 239 11.66 10.54 0.56
N ILE A 240 11.45 9.28 0.94
CA ILE A 240 10.26 8.51 0.58
C ILE A 240 8.98 9.21 1.02
N CYS A 241 8.97 9.90 2.16
CA CYS A 241 7.77 10.55 2.67
C CYS A 241 7.29 11.77 1.87
N THR A 242 8.15 12.40 1.05
CA THR A 242 7.79 13.61 0.30
C THR A 242 8.01 13.49 -1.21
N GLU A 243 8.97 12.69 -1.64
CA GLU A 243 9.31 12.49 -3.05
C GLU A 243 8.82 11.14 -3.58
N GLY A 244 8.55 10.17 -2.68
CA GLY A 244 7.85 8.92 -2.89
C GLY A 244 6.46 8.92 -2.23
N PRO A 245 5.93 7.77 -1.83
CA PRO A 245 6.57 6.45 -1.80
C PRO A 245 6.69 5.79 -3.17
N VAL A 246 5.98 6.30 -4.17
CA VAL A 246 5.92 5.75 -5.53
C VAL A 246 7.03 6.34 -6.39
N PHE A 247 7.80 5.48 -7.03
CA PHE A 247 8.89 5.82 -7.94
C PHE A 247 8.78 5.01 -9.23
N GLU A 248 9.28 5.57 -10.33
CA GLU A 248 9.37 4.84 -11.57
C GLU A 248 10.35 3.65 -11.45
N LYS A 249 10.06 2.58 -12.18
CA LYS A 249 10.96 1.45 -12.31
C LYS A 249 12.35 1.92 -12.74
N GLY A 250 13.37 1.52 -11.99
CA GLY A 250 14.75 1.88 -12.27
C GLY A 250 15.19 3.24 -11.74
N GLU A 251 14.33 4.01 -11.09
CA GLU A 251 14.69 5.31 -10.52
C GLU A 251 15.47 5.17 -9.21
N VAL A 252 15.07 4.26 -8.34
CA VAL A 252 15.67 4.04 -7.02
C VAL A 252 16.68 2.89 -7.07
N VAL A 253 17.70 2.96 -6.22
CA VAL A 253 18.62 1.86 -5.98
C VAL A 253 18.01 0.96 -4.91
N LEU A 254 17.43 -0.17 -5.34
CA LEU A 254 16.79 -1.17 -4.47
C LEU A 254 17.82 -2.10 -3.81
#